data_a1086c79170674ad92e00895af654060
#
_entry.id   a1086c79170674ad92e00895af654060
#
_cell.length_a   1.000
_cell.length_b   1.000
_cell.length_c   1.000
_cell.angle_alpha   90.00
_cell.angle_beta   90.00
_cell.angle_gamma   90.00
#
_symmetry.space_group_name_H-M   'P 1'
#
loop_
_entity.id
_entity.type
_entity.pdbx_description
1 polymer ?
#
loop_
_entity_poly.entity_id
_entity_poly.type
_entity_poly.pdbx_seq_one_letter_code
_entity_poly.pdbx_strand_id
1 'polypeptide(L)'
;EKNPGMLTHYNDHSMAVRVWDDHKSVVFLGDLGEEGGRKLMNSEYMKDVDCDYLQMAQHGQAGCDKEFYDKATFRACLWPTPSWVYDNNLGQGFNTGHLKTVEVRGWMEEKGITEHYVSCKGLVRIK
;
A
#
# COMPACT_ATOMS: atom_id res chain seq x y z
N GLU A 1 8.53 -6.85 -29.55
CA GLU A 1 8.41 -7.63 -28.34
C GLU A 1 7.54 -6.91 -27.32
N LYS A 2 6.56 -7.60 -26.77
CA LYS A 2 5.76 -7.02 -25.70
C LYS A 2 6.58 -6.99 -24.42
N ASN A 3 6.86 -5.82 -23.95
CA ASN A 3 7.60 -5.67 -22.71
C ASN A 3 6.67 -5.97 -21.52
N PRO A 4 6.91 -7.06 -20.77
CA PRO A 4 6.07 -7.38 -19.62
C PRO A 4 6.06 -6.28 -18.56
N GLY A 5 7.10 -5.47 -18.53
CA GLY A 5 7.20 -4.35 -17.59
C GLY A 5 6.34 -3.16 -17.98
N MET A 6 5.70 -3.19 -19.13
CA MET A 6 4.92 -2.04 -19.58
C MET A 6 3.76 -1.72 -18.66
N LEU A 7 3.03 -2.72 -18.18
CA LEU A 7 1.92 -2.51 -17.24
C LEU A 7 2.44 -1.98 -15.91
N THR A 8 3.51 -2.56 -15.41
CA THR A 8 4.17 -2.09 -14.19
C THR A 8 4.65 -0.65 -14.38
N HIS A 9 5.15 -0.36 -15.57
CA HIS A 9 5.63 0.98 -15.89
C HIS A 9 4.52 2.03 -15.76
N TYR A 10 3.29 1.72 -16.19
CA TYR A 10 2.17 2.63 -15.99
C TYR A 10 1.87 2.84 -14.51
N ASN A 11 1.85 1.78 -13.73
CA ASN A 11 1.64 1.88 -12.28
C ASN A 11 2.76 2.66 -11.60
N ASP A 12 3.98 2.52 -12.09
CA ASP A 12 5.13 3.25 -11.56
C ASP A 12 5.09 4.75 -11.85
N HIS A 13 4.15 5.19 -12.67
CA HIS A 13 3.88 6.60 -12.89
C HIS A 13 2.77 7.12 -11.99
N SER A 14 2.29 6.33 -11.04
CA SER A 14 1.30 6.78 -10.07
C SER A 14 1.86 7.93 -9.25
N MET A 15 1.01 8.90 -8.99
CA MET A 15 1.38 10.05 -8.18
C MET A 15 1.28 9.69 -6.70
N ALA A 16 2.34 9.92 -5.94
CA ALA A 16 2.26 9.86 -4.50
C ALA A 16 1.80 11.24 -4.00
N VAL A 17 0.74 11.27 -3.21
CA VAL A 17 0.13 12.52 -2.75
C VAL A 17 0.12 12.54 -1.22
N ARG A 18 0.62 13.63 -0.65
CA ARG A 18 0.56 13.87 0.79
C ARG A 18 -0.45 14.97 1.08
N VAL A 19 -1.35 14.70 2.02
CA VAL A 19 -2.33 15.66 2.51
C VAL A 19 -2.16 15.76 4.02
N TRP A 20 -2.12 16.97 4.56
CA TRP A 20 -1.92 17.15 5.99
C TRP A 20 -2.61 18.41 6.51
N ASP A 21 -2.87 18.41 7.80
CA ASP A 21 -3.28 19.60 8.54
C ASP A 21 -2.46 19.66 9.84
N ASP A 22 -2.90 20.47 10.81
CA ASP A 22 -2.17 20.63 12.07
C ASP A 22 -2.21 19.37 12.96
N HIS A 23 -3.08 18.41 12.64
CA HIS A 23 -3.35 17.25 13.51
C HIS A 23 -3.00 15.91 12.88
N LYS A 24 -3.10 15.78 11.58
CA LYS A 24 -2.90 14.49 10.90
C LYS A 24 -2.34 14.66 9.49
N SER A 25 -1.73 13.56 9.04
CA SER A 25 -1.22 13.46 7.69
C SER A 25 -1.60 12.13 7.07
N VAL A 26 -1.87 12.16 5.77
CA VAL A 26 -2.21 10.98 4.98
C VAL A 26 -1.35 10.98 3.73
N VAL A 27 -0.82 9.84 3.37
CA VAL A 27 -0.11 9.66 2.11
C VAL A 27 -0.84 8.62 1.27
N PHE A 28 -1.13 8.98 0.05
CA PHE A 28 -1.75 8.11 -0.96
C PHE A 28 -0.68 7.72 -1.96
N LEU A 29 -0.49 6.42 -2.15
CA LEU A 29 0.51 5.90 -3.09
C LEU A 29 -0.12 5.47 -4.42
N GLY A 30 -1.45 5.44 -4.51
CA GLY A 30 -2.14 4.99 -5.71
C GLY A 30 -1.77 3.55 -6.03
N ASP A 31 -1.46 3.30 -7.29
CA ASP A 31 -1.05 1.97 -7.74
C ASP A 31 0.46 1.86 -7.94
N LEU A 32 1.22 2.65 -7.19
CA LEU A 32 2.68 2.65 -7.30
C LEU A 32 3.24 1.23 -7.17
N GLY A 33 4.08 0.83 -8.12
CA GLY A 33 4.65 -0.50 -8.14
C GLY A 33 5.98 -0.60 -7.39
N GLU A 34 6.61 -1.76 -7.51
CA GLU A 34 7.88 -2.01 -6.83
C GLU A 34 8.98 -1.08 -7.30
N GLU A 35 9.10 -0.90 -8.61
CA GLU A 35 10.15 -0.05 -9.18
C GLU A 35 9.94 1.42 -8.83
N GLY A 36 8.70 1.91 -8.98
CA GLY A 36 8.37 3.29 -8.61
C GLY A 36 8.56 3.52 -7.12
N GLY A 37 8.19 2.54 -6.30
CA GLY A 37 8.43 2.58 -4.87
C GLY A 37 9.91 2.68 -4.53
N ARG A 38 10.76 1.92 -5.21
CA ARG A 38 12.22 2.01 -5.01
C ARG A 38 12.78 3.37 -5.41
N LYS A 39 12.29 3.92 -6.51
CA LYS A 39 12.71 5.26 -6.93
C LYS A 39 12.34 6.30 -5.90
N LEU A 40 11.13 6.23 -5.38
CA LEU A 40 10.68 7.13 -4.32
C LEU A 40 11.51 6.94 -3.05
N MET A 41 11.73 5.69 -2.65
CA MET A 41 12.49 5.34 -1.46
C MET A 41 13.92 5.90 -1.50
N ASN A 42 14.54 5.91 -2.67
CA ASN A 42 15.91 6.37 -2.86
C ASN A 42 15.99 7.86 -3.20
N SER A 43 14.88 8.57 -3.20
CA SER A 43 14.83 9.99 -3.49
C SER A 43 14.84 10.83 -2.22
N GLU A 44 15.08 12.12 -2.38
CA GLU A 44 14.97 13.08 -1.27
C GLU A 44 13.54 13.24 -0.75
N TYR A 45 12.54 12.76 -1.50
CA TYR A 45 11.13 12.89 -1.12
C TYR A 45 10.65 11.76 -0.22
N MET A 46 11.47 10.76 0.06
CA MET A 46 11.06 9.66 0.93
C MET A 46 10.66 10.14 2.33
N LYS A 47 11.29 11.18 2.82
CA LYS A 47 10.93 11.78 4.12
C LYS A 47 9.49 12.27 4.16
N ASP A 48 8.93 12.64 3.01
CA ASP A 48 7.55 13.14 2.91
C ASP A 48 6.52 12.01 2.89
N VAL A 49 6.97 10.77 2.82
CA VAL A 49 6.10 9.59 2.93
C VAL A 49 5.76 9.30 4.39
N ASP A 50 6.56 9.78 5.32
CA ASP A 50 6.26 9.63 6.75
C ASP A 50 4.95 10.34 7.09
N CYS A 51 4.03 9.62 7.70
CA CYS A 51 2.67 10.12 7.89
C CYS A 51 1.96 9.34 9.00
N ASP A 52 0.74 9.76 9.33
CA ASP A 52 -0.09 9.01 10.26
C ASP A 52 -0.79 7.85 9.55
N TYR A 53 -1.35 8.10 8.36
CA TYR A 53 -2.15 7.12 7.62
C TYR A 53 -1.54 6.94 6.24
N LEU A 54 -1.17 5.70 5.92
CA LEU A 54 -0.59 5.36 4.61
C LEU A 54 -1.54 4.47 3.83
N GLN A 55 -1.91 4.90 2.63
CA GLN A 55 -2.69 4.06 1.73
C GLN A 55 -1.77 3.00 1.09
N MET A 56 -2.17 1.74 1.20
CA MET A 56 -1.42 0.62 0.67
C MET A 56 -1.47 0.63 -0.86
N ALA A 57 -0.31 0.66 -1.49
CA ALA A 57 -0.19 0.74 -2.95
C ALA A 57 -0.84 -0.47 -3.61
N GLN A 58 -1.45 -0.26 -4.78
CA GLN A 58 -2.13 -1.30 -5.56
C GLN A 58 -3.12 -2.12 -4.73
N HIS A 59 -3.91 -1.45 -3.90
CA HIS A 59 -4.92 -2.10 -3.04
C HIS A 59 -4.31 -3.12 -2.06
N GLY A 60 -3.00 -3.11 -1.89
CA GLY A 60 -2.29 -4.07 -1.04
C GLY A 60 -1.97 -5.39 -1.73
N GLN A 61 -2.49 -5.64 -2.94
CA GLN A 61 -2.29 -6.93 -3.63
C GLN A 61 -0.90 -7.11 -4.22
N ALA A 62 -0.16 -6.00 -4.38
CA ALA A 62 1.21 -5.95 -4.87
C ALA A 62 1.75 -4.58 -4.43
N GLY A 63 2.32 -3.79 -5.34
CA GLY A 63 2.72 -2.42 -5.06
C GLY A 63 4.16 -2.33 -4.60
N CYS A 64 4.41 -1.47 -3.63
CA CYS A 64 5.74 -1.27 -3.09
C CYS A 64 6.24 -2.53 -2.37
N ASP A 65 7.56 -2.70 -2.32
CA ASP A 65 8.13 -3.86 -1.66
C ASP A 65 8.23 -3.68 -0.14
N LYS A 66 8.66 -4.74 0.53
CA LYS A 66 8.78 -4.74 2.00
C LYS A 66 9.75 -3.67 2.48
N GLU A 67 10.86 -3.48 1.78
CA GLU A 67 11.88 -2.51 2.16
C GLU A 67 11.33 -1.08 2.18
N PHE A 68 10.48 -0.75 1.21
CA PHE A 68 9.81 0.54 1.18
C PHE A 68 8.98 0.77 2.43
N TYR A 69 8.11 -0.20 2.76
CA TYR A 69 7.25 -0.07 3.94
C TYR A 69 8.04 -0.10 5.25
N ASP A 70 9.14 -0.84 5.29
CA ASP A 70 10.00 -0.86 6.48
C ASP A 70 10.68 0.50 6.71
N LYS A 71 11.02 1.18 5.63
CA LYS A 71 11.68 2.48 5.71
C LYS A 71 10.70 3.62 6.03
N ALA A 72 9.46 3.52 5.56
CA ALA A 72 8.44 4.53 5.82
C ALA A 72 7.98 4.47 7.28
N THR A 73 7.69 5.62 7.88
CA THR A 73 7.13 5.70 9.22
C THR A 73 5.66 6.09 9.12
N PHE A 74 4.78 5.24 9.62
CA PHE A 74 3.34 5.50 9.63
C PHE A 74 2.67 4.73 10.76
N ARG A 75 1.50 5.19 11.18
CA ARG A 75 0.78 4.63 12.32
C ARG A 75 -0.31 3.65 11.90
N ALA A 76 -0.94 3.90 10.77
CA ALA A 76 -2.11 3.14 10.33
C ALA A 76 -2.07 2.91 8.83
N CYS A 77 -2.72 1.83 8.41
CA CYS A 77 -2.83 1.46 7.00
C CYS A 77 -4.24 1.69 6.48
N LEU A 78 -4.35 2.28 5.31
CA LEU A 78 -5.61 2.42 4.58
C LEU A 78 -5.59 1.40 3.44
N TRP A 79 -6.59 0.53 3.43
CA TRP A 79 -6.70 -0.54 2.44
C TRP A 79 -7.95 -0.31 1.57
N PRO A 80 -7.81 0.34 0.40
CA PRO A 80 -8.91 0.44 -0.56
C PRO A 80 -9.03 -0.89 -1.31
N THR A 81 -9.59 -1.90 -0.66
CA THR A 81 -9.41 -3.30 -1.03
C THR A 81 -10.71 -4.07 -0.84
N PRO A 82 -11.21 -4.77 -1.89
CA PRO A 82 -12.34 -5.66 -1.73
C PRO A 82 -11.96 -6.93 -0.95
N SER A 83 -12.94 -7.61 -0.37
CA SER A 83 -12.67 -8.74 0.52
C SER A 83 -11.87 -9.86 -0.12
N TRP A 84 -12.17 -10.19 -1.38
CA TRP A 84 -11.47 -11.29 -2.07
C TRP A 84 -9.98 -10.96 -2.31
N VAL A 85 -9.67 -9.69 -2.52
CA VAL A 85 -8.26 -9.25 -2.63
C VAL A 85 -7.62 -9.25 -1.26
N TYR A 86 -8.30 -8.70 -0.26
CA TYR A 86 -7.76 -8.58 1.09
C TYR A 86 -7.39 -9.94 1.68
N ASP A 87 -8.22 -10.95 1.42
CA ASP A 87 -8.00 -12.31 1.89
C ASP A 87 -7.29 -13.21 0.87
N ASN A 88 -6.91 -12.64 -0.29
CA ASN A 88 -6.28 -13.40 -1.37
C ASN A 88 -7.05 -14.69 -1.66
N ASN A 89 -8.37 -14.54 -1.78
CA ASN A 89 -9.29 -15.66 -2.00
C ASN A 89 -9.95 -15.51 -3.38
N LEU A 90 -9.45 -16.24 -4.36
CA LEU A 90 -9.97 -16.20 -5.72
C LEU A 90 -10.99 -17.32 -5.96
N GLY A 91 -11.64 -17.79 -4.90
CA GLY A 91 -12.70 -18.81 -4.98
C GLY A 91 -12.35 -20.13 -4.30
N GLN A 92 -11.12 -20.33 -3.86
CA GLN A 92 -10.64 -21.58 -3.27
C GLN A 92 -10.37 -21.49 -1.77
N GLY A 93 -10.66 -20.36 -1.16
CA GLY A 93 -10.46 -20.15 0.27
C GLY A 93 -9.41 -19.10 0.58
N PHE A 94 -9.26 -18.84 1.87
CA PHE A 94 -8.33 -17.81 2.36
C PHE A 94 -6.90 -18.09 1.93
N ASN A 95 -6.26 -17.06 1.35
CA ASN A 95 -4.84 -17.05 0.95
C ASN A 95 -4.46 -18.17 -0.03
N THR A 96 -5.40 -18.57 -0.87
CA THR A 96 -5.15 -19.59 -1.90
C THR A 96 -4.91 -19.01 -3.29
N GLY A 97 -5.06 -17.69 -3.45
CA GLY A 97 -4.82 -17.01 -4.71
C GLY A 97 -3.35 -16.64 -4.91
N HIS A 98 -3.08 -15.92 -5.98
CA HIS A 98 -1.72 -15.51 -6.34
C HIS A 98 -1.39 -14.08 -5.91
N LEU A 99 -2.28 -13.40 -5.22
CA LEU A 99 -2.06 -12.03 -4.78
C LEU A 99 -1.16 -11.99 -3.56
N LYS A 100 -0.48 -10.87 -3.36
CA LYS A 100 0.44 -10.72 -2.24
C LYS A 100 -0.19 -10.09 -1.01
N THR A 101 -1.50 -9.87 -1.00
CA THR A 101 -2.15 -9.08 0.04
C THR A 101 -1.90 -9.63 1.45
N VAL A 102 -2.03 -10.95 1.63
CA VAL A 102 -1.82 -11.55 2.94
C VAL A 102 -0.35 -11.44 3.37
N GLU A 103 0.56 -11.53 2.42
CA GLU A 103 2.00 -11.31 2.69
C GLU A 103 2.23 -9.86 3.14
N VAL A 104 1.65 -8.89 2.45
CA VAL A 104 1.78 -7.47 2.81
C VAL A 104 1.18 -7.21 4.20
N ARG A 105 0.04 -7.83 4.50
CA ARG A 105 -0.55 -7.75 5.85
C ARG A 105 0.42 -8.27 6.90
N GLY A 106 1.14 -9.35 6.58
CA GLY A 106 2.17 -9.89 7.46
C GLY A 106 3.32 -8.92 7.71
N TRP A 107 3.73 -8.17 6.67
CA TRP A 107 4.78 -7.15 6.83
C TRP A 107 4.33 -6.05 7.80
N MET A 108 3.07 -5.66 7.74
CA MET A 108 2.52 -4.65 8.64
C MET A 108 2.49 -5.16 10.08
N GLU A 109 2.12 -6.42 10.25
CA GLU A 109 2.12 -7.05 11.56
C GLU A 109 3.53 -7.10 12.16
N GLU A 110 4.53 -7.51 11.35
CA GLU A 110 5.94 -7.50 11.77
C GLU A 110 6.41 -6.09 12.17
N LYS A 111 5.92 -5.08 11.48
CA LYS A 111 6.25 -3.67 11.77
C LYS A 111 5.56 -3.18 13.05
N GLY A 112 4.60 -3.92 13.57
CA GLY A 112 3.85 -3.54 14.76
C GLY A 112 2.65 -2.64 14.49
N ILE A 113 2.21 -2.53 13.24
CA ILE A 113 1.02 -1.75 12.89
C ILE A 113 -0.21 -2.57 13.24
N THR A 114 -1.07 -2.01 14.08
CA THR A 114 -2.31 -2.66 14.52
C THR A 114 -3.57 -1.93 14.05
N GLU A 115 -3.42 -0.72 13.51
CA GLU A 115 -4.55 0.09 13.09
C GLU A 115 -4.72 -0.01 11.58
N HIS A 116 -5.81 -0.64 11.16
CA HIS A 116 -6.11 -0.90 9.75
C HIS A 116 -7.53 -0.50 9.41
N TYR A 117 -7.69 0.21 8.31
CA TYR A 117 -9.00 0.61 7.79
C TYR A 117 -9.16 -0.02 6.41
N VAL A 118 -10.05 -0.98 6.31
CA VAL A 118 -10.26 -1.78 5.10
C VAL A 118 -11.61 -1.44 4.50
N SER A 119 -11.63 -0.98 3.26
CA SER A 119 -12.86 -0.48 2.63
C SER A 119 -13.97 -1.53 2.57
N CYS A 120 -13.64 -2.81 2.40
CA CYS A 120 -14.65 -3.85 2.34
C CYS A 120 -15.35 -4.11 3.69
N LYS A 121 -14.82 -3.57 4.77
CA LYS A 121 -15.43 -3.72 6.11
C LYS A 121 -16.34 -2.56 6.47
N GLY A 122 -16.57 -1.66 5.54
CA GLY A 122 -17.52 -0.57 5.70
C GLY A 122 -16.86 0.80 5.73
N LEU A 123 -17.70 1.82 5.80
CA LEU A 123 -17.26 3.20 5.84
C LEU A 123 -16.67 3.51 7.23
N VAL A 124 -15.51 4.15 7.22
CA VAL A 124 -14.86 4.61 8.45
C VAL A 124 -14.60 6.12 8.31
N ARG A 125 -14.90 6.85 9.37
CA ARG A 125 -14.56 8.27 9.45
C ARG A 125 -13.44 8.45 10.47
N ILE A 126 -12.32 8.95 10.01
CA ILE A 126 -11.17 9.23 10.86
C ILE A 126 -11.27 10.68 11.30
N LYS A 127 -11.37 10.91 12.60
CA LYS A 127 -11.49 12.26 13.16
C LYS A 127 -10.16 12.76 13.70
#